data_600874e89556026f173f16fc00549a4e
#
_entry.id   600874e89556026f173f16fc00549a4e
#
_cell.length_a   1.000
_cell.length_b   1.000
_cell.length_c   1.000
_cell.angle_alpha   90.00
_cell.angle_beta   90.00
_cell.angle_gamma   90.00
#
_symmetry.space_group_name_H-M   'P 1'
#
loop_
_entity.id
_entity.type
_entity.pdbx_description
1 polymer ?
#
loop_
_entity_poly.entity_id
_entity_poly.type
_entity_poly.pdbx_seq_one_letter_code
_entity_poly.pdbx_strand_id
1 'polypeptide(L)'
;MKILITGSAGMIGSYVVKELIAKGHTIVGLDRRESDWKHENFIQVALDLADKKALNDVFENENVDRCIHLAALAHFAGENDLSFERFKFVNVTCAENVFEACALHSVPVLFISTVDAIGMVKGVITPETELNPISNYGKSKAMAEGRLKEICQKWNIYRFSPVYTKTQKRDIEKRYYLKYPNWAYKIGSGEKFEVLEIGGAVKSMVDWVDKEVDNSIHIIKDAELLDVNTLIQREKAEGRAKHVLWLPRWMVVCGYYCIRAVFGKSNKTYLVFKALWPFRTIEG
;
A
#
# COMPACT_ATOMS: atom_id res chain seq x y z
N MET A 1 -3.63 17.34 18.52
CA MET A 1 -4.67 17.23 17.48
C MET A 1 -5.46 15.95 17.66
N LYS A 2 -6.69 15.93 17.18
CA LYS A 2 -7.52 14.72 17.10
C LYS A 2 -7.49 14.20 15.65
N ILE A 3 -6.97 13.00 15.44
CA ILE A 3 -6.69 12.44 14.11
C ILE A 3 -7.56 11.21 13.89
N LEU A 4 -8.34 11.21 12.82
CA LEU A 4 -9.12 10.05 12.40
C LEU A 4 -8.25 9.14 11.53
N ILE A 5 -8.24 7.84 11.85
CA ILE A 5 -7.51 6.82 11.10
C ILE A 5 -8.46 5.71 10.69
N THR A 6 -8.74 5.55 9.41
CA THR A 6 -9.48 4.39 8.92
C THR A 6 -8.55 3.20 8.71
N GLY A 7 -9.02 1.99 9.00
CA GLY A 7 -8.17 0.80 8.97
C GLY A 7 -7.20 0.72 10.16
N SER A 8 -7.58 1.31 11.29
CA SER A 8 -6.78 1.44 12.50
C SER A 8 -6.35 0.10 13.12
N ALA A 9 -7.14 -0.97 12.98
CA ALA A 9 -6.80 -2.32 13.42
C ALA A 9 -6.00 -3.12 12.37
N GLY A 10 -5.69 -2.51 11.23
CA GLY A 10 -4.84 -3.10 10.19
C GLY A 10 -3.36 -3.15 10.58
N MET A 11 -2.55 -3.88 9.77
CA MET A 11 -1.11 -4.01 10.01
C MET A 11 -0.41 -2.65 10.13
N ILE A 12 -0.62 -1.74 9.18
CA ILE A 12 0.01 -0.41 9.20
C ILE A 12 -0.70 0.49 10.23
N GLY A 13 -2.04 0.48 10.24
CA GLY A 13 -2.84 1.33 11.11
C GLY A 13 -2.52 1.18 12.59
N SER A 14 -2.31 -0.04 13.08
CA SER A 14 -1.97 -0.30 14.47
C SER A 14 -0.63 0.30 14.91
N TYR A 15 0.35 0.39 14.01
CA TYR A 15 1.63 1.07 14.28
C TYR A 15 1.48 2.60 14.27
N VAL A 16 0.73 3.15 13.30
CA VAL A 16 0.50 4.60 13.19
C VAL A 16 -0.27 5.12 14.40
N VAL A 17 -1.32 4.40 14.83
CA VAL A 17 -2.10 4.74 16.03
C VAL A 17 -1.18 4.87 17.25
N LYS A 18 -0.35 3.87 17.51
CA LYS A 18 0.56 3.87 18.67
C LYS A 18 1.58 5.01 18.62
N GLU A 19 2.16 5.25 17.45
CA GLU A 19 3.19 6.28 17.29
C GLU A 19 2.62 7.69 17.43
N LEU A 20 1.43 7.96 16.88
CA LEU A 20 0.77 9.25 17.03
C LEU A 20 0.31 9.52 18.47
N ILE A 21 -0.15 8.50 19.18
CA ILE A 21 -0.49 8.62 20.60
C ILE A 21 0.78 8.91 21.43
N ALA A 22 1.89 8.25 21.15
CA ALA A 22 3.17 8.52 21.80
C ALA A 22 3.66 9.96 21.58
N LYS A 23 3.22 10.62 20.49
CA LYS A 23 3.45 12.04 20.21
C LYS A 23 2.41 12.98 20.82
N GLY A 24 1.49 12.47 21.61
CA GLY A 24 0.50 13.29 22.33
C GLY A 24 -0.76 13.64 21.54
N HIS A 25 -1.05 12.92 20.43
CA HIS A 25 -2.30 13.08 19.70
C HIS A 25 -3.40 12.19 20.26
N THR A 26 -4.66 12.61 20.07
CA THR A 26 -5.83 11.76 20.30
C THR A 26 -6.24 11.12 18.98
N ILE A 27 -6.48 9.83 18.98
CA ILE A 27 -6.78 9.07 17.76
C ILE A 27 -8.21 8.55 17.80
N VAL A 28 -8.97 8.85 16.74
CA VAL A 28 -10.25 8.21 16.42
C VAL A 28 -10.00 7.12 15.39
N GLY A 29 -9.99 5.88 15.83
CA GLY A 29 -9.67 4.74 14.97
C GLY A 29 -10.94 4.06 14.45
N LEU A 30 -11.14 4.08 13.13
CA LEU A 30 -12.25 3.39 12.46
C LEU A 30 -11.74 2.08 11.84
N ASP A 31 -12.34 0.97 12.22
CA ASP A 31 -12.16 -0.34 11.58
C ASP A 31 -13.41 -1.18 11.77
N ARG A 32 -13.63 -2.17 10.94
CA ARG A 32 -14.72 -3.16 11.15
C ARG A 32 -14.43 -4.13 12.28
N ARG A 33 -13.17 -4.25 12.66
CA ARG A 33 -12.69 -5.09 13.77
C ARG A 33 -12.32 -4.22 14.94
N GLU A 34 -12.65 -4.67 16.12
CA GLU A 34 -12.12 -4.08 17.34
C GLU A 34 -10.63 -4.42 17.50
N SER A 35 -9.89 -3.52 18.12
CA SER A 35 -8.51 -3.74 18.55
C SER A 35 -8.51 -4.15 20.02
N ASP A 36 -7.71 -5.14 20.36
CA ASP A 36 -7.51 -5.52 21.78
C ASP A 36 -6.71 -4.45 22.55
N TRP A 37 -6.04 -3.57 21.84
CA TRP A 37 -5.23 -2.52 22.43
C TRP A 37 -6.07 -1.32 22.83
N LYS A 38 -5.96 -0.88 24.09
CA LYS A 38 -6.69 0.24 24.67
C LYS A 38 -5.73 1.29 25.21
N HIS A 39 -6.08 2.55 25.07
CA HIS A 39 -5.36 3.69 25.60
C HIS A 39 -6.31 4.85 25.81
N GLU A 40 -6.08 5.74 26.79
CA GLU A 40 -6.96 6.89 27.10
C GLU A 40 -7.14 7.84 25.90
N ASN A 41 -6.09 8.01 25.07
CA ASN A 41 -6.10 8.83 23.85
C ASN A 41 -6.46 8.04 22.59
N PHE A 42 -7.08 6.85 22.72
CA PHE A 42 -7.54 6.02 21.61
C PHE A 42 -9.04 5.78 21.69
N ILE A 43 -9.79 6.48 20.87
CA ILE A 43 -11.23 6.30 20.69
C ILE A 43 -11.42 5.31 19.54
N GLN A 44 -11.78 4.10 19.86
CA GLN A 44 -12.03 3.09 18.85
C GLN A 44 -13.52 3.01 18.51
N VAL A 45 -13.83 3.07 17.21
CA VAL A 45 -15.18 2.93 16.68
C VAL A 45 -15.21 1.77 15.70
N ALA A 46 -15.94 0.71 16.04
CA ALA A 46 -16.20 -0.41 15.15
C ALA A 46 -17.26 0.02 14.13
N LEU A 47 -16.83 0.25 12.87
CA LEU A 47 -17.66 0.83 11.83
C LEU A 47 -17.37 0.22 10.46
N ASP A 48 -18.42 -0.07 9.70
CA ASP A 48 -18.30 -0.31 8.26
C ASP A 48 -18.37 1.04 7.51
N LEU A 49 -17.34 1.37 6.75
CA LEU A 49 -17.28 2.62 5.97
C LEU A 49 -18.35 2.71 4.87
N ALA A 50 -19.12 1.65 4.64
CA ALA A 50 -20.30 1.68 3.80
C ALA A 50 -21.49 2.41 4.47
N ASP A 51 -21.50 2.51 5.81
CA ASP A 51 -22.53 3.24 6.56
C ASP A 51 -22.18 4.74 6.65
N LYS A 52 -22.67 5.50 5.64
CA LYS A 52 -22.44 6.94 5.54
C LYS A 52 -22.98 7.71 6.76
N LYS A 53 -24.12 7.27 7.31
CA LYS A 53 -24.73 7.97 8.44
C LYS A 53 -23.86 7.83 9.68
N ALA A 54 -23.54 6.60 10.05
CA ALA A 54 -22.68 6.34 11.19
C ALA A 54 -21.30 7.00 11.06
N LEU A 55 -20.76 7.07 9.83
CA LEU A 55 -19.51 7.77 9.55
C LEU A 55 -19.63 9.28 9.80
N ASN A 56 -20.69 9.95 9.30
CA ASN A 56 -20.93 11.36 9.56
C ASN A 56 -21.14 11.65 11.05
N ASP A 57 -21.90 10.80 11.74
CA ASP A 57 -22.10 10.92 13.20
C ASP A 57 -20.76 10.93 13.96
N VAL A 58 -19.74 10.16 13.50
CA VAL A 58 -18.39 10.20 14.09
C VAL A 58 -17.72 11.55 13.85
N PHE A 59 -17.78 12.11 12.65
CA PHE A 59 -17.17 13.41 12.37
C PHE A 59 -17.84 14.54 13.16
N GLU A 60 -19.17 14.52 13.31
CA GLU A 60 -19.91 15.49 14.08
C GLU A 60 -19.56 15.45 15.58
N ASN A 61 -19.41 14.24 16.14
CA ASN A 61 -19.19 14.07 17.58
C ASN A 61 -17.72 14.26 17.99
N GLU A 62 -16.76 13.96 17.09
CA GLU A 62 -15.35 13.85 17.47
C GLU A 62 -14.49 15.07 17.13
N ASN A 63 -15.00 16.05 16.37
CA ASN A 63 -14.25 17.25 15.99
C ASN A 63 -12.84 16.92 15.48
N VAL A 64 -12.75 16.19 14.37
CA VAL A 64 -11.51 15.68 13.79
C VAL A 64 -10.71 16.78 13.11
N ASP A 65 -9.41 16.89 13.40
CA ASP A 65 -8.52 17.88 12.79
C ASP A 65 -7.93 17.38 11.46
N ARG A 66 -7.65 16.07 11.35
CA ARG A 66 -7.03 15.43 10.17
C ARG A 66 -7.51 14.00 9.99
N CYS A 67 -7.51 13.52 8.76
CA CYS A 67 -7.87 12.14 8.42
C CYS A 67 -6.72 11.44 7.69
N ILE A 68 -6.33 10.25 8.17
CA ILE A 68 -5.43 9.32 7.46
C ILE A 68 -6.25 8.13 6.99
N HIS A 69 -6.47 8.03 5.67
CA HIS A 69 -7.26 6.94 5.09
C HIS A 69 -6.36 5.77 4.69
N LEU A 70 -6.33 4.74 5.57
CA LEU A 70 -5.58 3.49 5.39
C LEU A 70 -6.46 2.30 5.03
N ALA A 71 -7.77 2.38 5.29
CA ALA A 71 -8.68 1.28 5.03
C ALA A 71 -8.67 0.92 3.54
N ALA A 72 -8.34 -0.31 3.24
CA ALA A 72 -8.35 -0.84 1.89
C ALA A 72 -8.43 -2.37 1.89
N LEU A 73 -9.06 -2.92 0.90
CA LEU A 73 -8.88 -4.29 0.50
C LEU A 73 -7.54 -4.36 -0.25
N ALA A 74 -6.52 -4.89 0.43
CA ALA A 74 -5.20 -5.15 -0.16
C ALA A 74 -4.99 -6.67 -0.29
N HIS A 75 -3.84 -7.11 -0.69
CA HIS A 75 -3.52 -8.51 -0.93
C HIS A 75 -3.83 -9.45 0.24
N PHE A 76 -4.83 -10.30 0.08
CA PHE A 76 -5.09 -11.46 0.96
C PHE A 76 -4.57 -12.74 0.31
N ALA A 77 -4.07 -13.69 1.11
CA ALA A 77 -3.79 -15.04 0.62
C ALA A 77 -5.12 -15.68 0.14
N GLY A 78 -5.22 -15.99 -1.17
CA GLY A 78 -6.46 -16.47 -1.79
C GLY A 78 -7.08 -15.54 -2.83
N GLU A 79 -6.48 -14.39 -3.10
CA GLU A 79 -7.01 -13.27 -3.91
C GLU A 79 -7.18 -13.50 -5.40
N ASN A 80 -6.78 -14.64 -5.94
CA ASN A 80 -7.00 -14.90 -7.35
C ASN A 80 -8.50 -14.97 -7.74
N ASP A 81 -9.41 -14.99 -6.75
CA ASP A 81 -10.85 -15.12 -6.93
C ASP A 81 -11.67 -13.87 -6.59
N LEU A 82 -11.05 -12.77 -6.08
CA LEU A 82 -11.80 -11.56 -5.80
C LEU A 82 -12.06 -10.76 -7.07
N SER A 83 -13.34 -10.55 -7.38
CA SER A 83 -13.76 -9.75 -8.51
C SER A 83 -13.31 -8.29 -8.38
N PHE A 84 -13.15 -7.61 -9.51
CA PHE A 84 -12.86 -6.16 -9.50
C PHE A 84 -13.93 -5.36 -8.75
N GLU A 85 -15.19 -5.76 -8.83
CA GLU A 85 -16.31 -5.10 -8.14
C GLU A 85 -16.12 -5.09 -6.62
N ARG A 86 -15.52 -6.14 -6.04
CA ARG A 86 -15.21 -6.17 -4.61
C ARG A 86 -14.13 -5.16 -4.24
N PHE A 87 -13.08 -5.06 -5.04
CA PHE A 87 -12.05 -4.02 -4.86
C PHE A 87 -12.64 -2.62 -5.03
N LYS A 88 -13.47 -2.41 -6.04
CA LYS A 88 -14.13 -1.13 -6.31
C LYS A 88 -15.03 -0.73 -5.15
N PHE A 89 -15.86 -1.64 -4.65
CA PHE A 89 -16.72 -1.36 -3.51
C PHE A 89 -15.93 -0.88 -2.29
N VAL A 90 -14.91 -1.66 -1.87
CA VAL A 90 -14.15 -1.34 -0.65
C VAL A 90 -13.21 -0.15 -0.84
N ASN A 91 -12.44 -0.13 -1.94
CA ASN A 91 -11.36 0.84 -2.11
C ASN A 91 -11.80 2.14 -2.80
N VAL A 92 -12.98 2.16 -3.45
CA VAL A 92 -13.52 3.36 -4.09
C VAL A 92 -14.77 3.82 -3.38
N THR A 93 -15.85 3.03 -3.38
CA THR A 93 -17.14 3.48 -2.83
C THR A 93 -17.06 3.78 -1.32
N CYS A 94 -16.46 2.88 -0.52
CA CYS A 94 -16.28 3.16 0.90
C CYS A 94 -15.27 4.30 1.16
N ALA A 95 -14.25 4.46 0.30
CA ALA A 95 -13.33 5.59 0.41
C ALA A 95 -14.02 6.92 0.08
N GLU A 96 -14.89 6.96 -0.94
CA GLU A 96 -15.71 8.13 -1.29
C GLU A 96 -16.54 8.60 -0.09
N ASN A 97 -17.14 7.67 0.67
CA ASN A 97 -17.89 8.04 1.88
C ASN A 97 -17.02 8.80 2.89
N VAL A 98 -15.76 8.35 3.08
CA VAL A 98 -14.80 9.04 3.96
C VAL A 98 -14.41 10.40 3.40
N PHE A 99 -14.17 10.49 2.09
CA PHE A 99 -13.81 11.75 1.43
C PHE A 99 -14.93 12.78 1.50
N GLU A 100 -16.19 12.35 1.29
CA GLU A 100 -17.37 13.20 1.42
C GLU A 100 -17.55 13.71 2.86
N ALA A 101 -17.36 12.86 3.87
CA ALA A 101 -17.40 13.27 5.26
C ALA A 101 -16.26 14.27 5.58
N CYS A 102 -15.04 14.01 5.13
CA CYS A 102 -13.92 14.94 5.28
C CYS A 102 -14.19 16.28 4.60
N ALA A 103 -14.75 16.29 3.39
CA ALA A 103 -15.08 17.51 2.66
C ALA A 103 -16.17 18.32 3.37
N LEU A 104 -17.23 17.66 3.88
CA LEU A 104 -18.32 18.28 4.62
C LEU A 104 -17.81 19.01 5.86
N HIS A 105 -16.86 18.41 6.58
CA HIS A 105 -16.28 18.98 7.80
C HIS A 105 -14.97 19.75 7.59
N SER A 106 -14.57 19.98 6.32
CA SER A 106 -13.32 20.67 5.96
C SER A 106 -12.05 20.04 6.55
N VAL A 107 -12.05 18.72 6.75
CA VAL A 107 -10.94 17.95 7.32
C VAL A 107 -9.95 17.56 6.23
N PRO A 108 -8.66 17.94 6.35
CA PRO A 108 -7.61 17.52 5.41
C PRO A 108 -7.39 16.00 5.41
N VAL A 109 -7.15 15.42 4.22
CA VAL A 109 -7.02 13.97 4.03
C VAL A 109 -5.64 13.58 3.56
N LEU A 110 -4.99 12.64 4.25
CA LEU A 110 -3.91 11.84 3.69
C LEU A 110 -4.47 10.52 3.20
N PHE A 111 -4.39 10.31 1.89
CA PHE A 111 -4.80 9.06 1.27
C PHE A 111 -3.59 8.17 0.98
N ILE A 112 -3.59 6.97 1.54
CA ILE A 112 -2.52 6.00 1.26
C ILE A 112 -2.87 5.19 0.03
N SER A 113 -2.14 5.48 -1.06
CA SER A 113 -2.20 4.80 -2.34
C SER A 113 -1.00 3.84 -2.51
N THR A 114 -0.68 3.48 -3.72
CA THR A 114 0.34 2.49 -4.07
C THR A 114 1.00 2.80 -5.41
N VAL A 115 2.26 2.42 -5.57
CA VAL A 115 2.93 2.44 -6.89
C VAL A 115 2.27 1.47 -7.90
N ASP A 116 1.49 0.47 -7.45
CA ASP A 116 0.73 -0.41 -8.34
C ASP A 116 -0.38 0.35 -9.12
N ALA A 117 -0.78 1.54 -8.68
CA ALA A 117 -1.68 2.42 -9.42
C ALA A 117 -1.05 2.96 -10.72
N ILE A 118 0.29 3.06 -10.77
CA ILE A 118 1.03 3.49 -11.97
C ILE A 118 1.07 2.37 -13.02
N GLY A 119 1.20 1.11 -12.59
CA GLY A 119 1.12 -0.05 -13.49
C GLY A 119 2.45 -0.41 -14.18
N MET A 120 2.39 -0.77 -15.48
CA MET A 120 3.54 -1.29 -16.24
C MET A 120 4.35 -0.16 -16.87
N VAL A 121 5.30 0.38 -16.13
CA VAL A 121 6.27 1.37 -16.63
C VAL A 121 7.68 0.80 -16.55
N LYS A 122 8.48 0.96 -17.60
CA LYS A 122 9.92 0.62 -17.61
C LYS A 122 10.73 1.87 -17.28
N GLY A 123 11.65 1.73 -16.34
CA GLY A 123 12.58 2.81 -16.00
C GLY A 123 12.12 3.64 -14.81
N VAL A 124 12.15 4.96 -14.98
CA VAL A 124 11.89 5.92 -13.92
C VAL A 124 10.41 6.29 -13.87
N ILE A 125 9.86 6.38 -12.67
CA ILE A 125 8.52 6.90 -12.39
C ILE A 125 8.60 8.10 -11.45
N THR A 126 7.68 9.04 -11.60
CA THR A 126 7.52 10.24 -10.79
C THR A 126 6.08 10.33 -10.28
N PRO A 127 5.77 11.24 -9.34
CA PRO A 127 4.40 11.48 -8.91
C PRO A 127 3.44 11.80 -10.08
N GLU A 128 3.92 12.43 -11.15
CA GLU A 128 3.15 12.85 -12.34
C GLU A 128 3.01 11.72 -13.37
N THR A 129 3.70 10.60 -13.19
CA THR A 129 3.60 9.47 -14.12
C THR A 129 2.15 9.04 -14.30
N GLU A 130 1.69 8.94 -15.54
CA GLU A 130 0.33 8.55 -15.90
C GLU A 130 -0.05 7.19 -15.30
N LEU A 131 -1.27 7.10 -14.76
CA LEU A 131 -1.78 5.88 -14.16
C LEU A 131 -2.29 4.92 -15.23
N ASN A 132 -1.71 3.73 -15.28
CA ASN A 132 -2.12 2.65 -16.18
C ASN A 132 -2.09 1.29 -15.45
N PRO A 133 -2.88 1.13 -14.39
CA PRO A 133 -2.83 -0.02 -13.52
C PRO A 133 -3.30 -1.30 -14.21
N ILE A 134 -2.68 -2.43 -13.84
CA ILE A 134 -3.03 -3.75 -14.36
C ILE A 134 -3.83 -4.56 -13.32
N SER A 135 -3.36 -4.55 -12.06
CA SER A 135 -4.02 -5.30 -10.99
C SER A 135 -5.36 -4.67 -10.58
N ASN A 136 -6.32 -5.47 -10.12
CA ASN A 136 -7.59 -4.97 -9.60
C ASN A 136 -7.37 -4.02 -8.41
N TYR A 137 -6.38 -4.31 -7.57
CA TYR A 137 -5.96 -3.44 -6.50
C TYR A 137 -5.44 -2.09 -7.02
N GLY A 138 -4.48 -2.10 -7.94
CA GLY A 138 -3.94 -0.87 -8.55
C GLY A 138 -5.03 -0.04 -9.23
N LYS A 139 -5.94 -0.68 -9.99
CA LYS A 139 -7.09 -0.02 -10.63
C LYS A 139 -8.00 0.67 -9.61
N SER A 140 -8.36 -0.03 -8.53
CA SER A 140 -9.21 0.54 -7.49
C SER A 140 -8.55 1.71 -6.75
N LYS A 141 -7.23 1.63 -6.47
CA LYS A 141 -6.49 2.72 -5.84
C LYS A 141 -6.36 3.93 -6.77
N ALA A 142 -6.08 3.72 -8.07
CA ALA A 142 -6.05 4.79 -9.07
C ALA A 142 -7.40 5.51 -9.20
N MET A 143 -8.51 4.77 -9.20
CA MET A 143 -9.86 5.37 -9.20
C MET A 143 -10.11 6.19 -7.93
N ALA A 144 -9.72 5.68 -6.75
CA ALA A 144 -9.89 6.40 -5.50
C ALA A 144 -9.04 7.69 -5.43
N GLU A 145 -7.83 7.71 -6.03
CA GLU A 145 -7.05 8.94 -6.18
C GLU A 145 -7.80 10.01 -6.98
N GLY A 146 -8.47 9.61 -8.07
CA GLY A 146 -9.32 10.52 -8.86
C GLY A 146 -10.47 11.08 -8.03
N ARG A 147 -11.19 10.21 -7.31
CA ARG A 147 -12.34 10.62 -6.48
C ARG A 147 -11.92 11.54 -5.33
N LEU A 148 -10.78 11.28 -4.69
CA LEU A 148 -10.25 12.17 -3.65
C LEU A 148 -10.06 13.60 -4.16
N LYS A 149 -9.43 13.75 -5.33
CA LYS A 149 -9.14 15.06 -5.96
C LYS A 149 -10.40 15.81 -6.36
N GLU A 150 -11.46 15.09 -6.74
CA GLU A 150 -12.75 15.68 -7.10
C GLU A 150 -13.55 16.14 -5.87
N ILE A 151 -13.45 15.39 -4.75
CA ILE A 151 -14.30 15.59 -3.57
C ILE A 151 -13.64 16.52 -2.55
N CYS A 152 -12.34 16.32 -2.26
CA CYS A 152 -11.66 16.99 -1.17
C CYS A 152 -10.91 18.25 -1.63
N GLN A 153 -11.03 19.34 -0.86
CA GLN A 153 -10.30 20.58 -1.12
C GLN A 153 -8.85 20.52 -0.64
N LYS A 154 -8.59 19.80 0.46
CA LYS A 154 -7.26 19.65 1.08
C LYS A 154 -6.89 18.18 1.18
N TRP A 155 -5.88 17.77 0.44
CA TRP A 155 -5.46 16.37 0.39
C TRP A 155 -3.96 16.23 0.10
N ASN A 156 -3.41 15.09 0.52
CA ASN A 156 -2.16 14.55 -0.01
C ASN A 156 -2.35 13.07 -0.36
N ILE A 157 -1.64 12.60 -1.36
CA ILE A 157 -1.62 11.19 -1.76
C ILE A 157 -0.21 10.64 -1.56
N TYR A 158 -0.08 9.59 -0.75
CA TYR A 158 1.16 8.86 -0.62
C TYR A 158 1.06 7.53 -1.34
N ARG A 159 1.79 7.38 -2.46
CA ARG A 159 1.92 6.12 -3.20
C ARG A 159 3.05 5.31 -2.57
N PHE A 160 2.68 4.35 -1.76
CA PHE A 160 3.65 3.49 -1.09
C PHE A 160 4.26 2.47 -2.05
N SER A 161 5.59 2.32 -1.99
CA SER A 161 6.29 1.13 -2.47
C SER A 161 5.85 -0.10 -1.65
N PRO A 162 6.11 -1.34 -2.12
CA PRO A 162 5.68 -2.53 -1.39
C PRO A 162 6.13 -2.51 0.06
N VAL A 163 5.16 -2.47 0.99
CA VAL A 163 5.43 -2.39 2.43
C VAL A 163 5.74 -3.77 2.99
N TYR A 164 6.79 -3.86 3.82
CA TYR A 164 7.19 -5.08 4.50
C TYR A 164 7.54 -4.84 5.97
N THR A 165 7.55 -5.92 6.75
CA THR A 165 8.13 -5.98 8.09
C THR A 165 9.25 -7.02 8.11
N LYS A 166 10.07 -7.02 9.15
CA LYS A 166 11.12 -8.03 9.34
C LYS A 166 10.57 -9.45 9.36
N THR A 167 9.33 -9.63 9.84
CA THR A 167 8.67 -10.94 10.00
C THR A 167 7.71 -11.27 8.86
N GLN A 168 7.15 -10.27 8.16
CA GLN A 168 6.17 -10.44 7.09
C GLN A 168 6.68 -9.82 5.79
N LYS A 169 7.31 -10.64 4.97
CA LYS A 169 7.89 -10.22 3.67
C LYS A 169 6.85 -10.17 2.53
N ARG A 170 5.66 -10.75 2.74
CA ARG A 170 4.50 -10.71 1.80
C ARG A 170 4.88 -10.90 0.32
N ASP A 171 4.53 -9.94 -0.54
CA ASP A 171 4.80 -10.01 -1.98
C ASP A 171 6.28 -9.91 -2.36
N ILE A 172 7.13 -9.43 -1.46
CA ILE A 172 8.58 -9.39 -1.67
C ILE A 172 9.12 -10.82 -1.72
N GLU A 173 8.64 -11.72 -0.86
CA GLU A 173 9.07 -13.11 -0.82
C GLU A 173 8.84 -13.82 -2.16
N LYS A 174 7.72 -13.55 -2.82
CA LYS A 174 7.40 -14.11 -4.15
C LYS A 174 8.39 -13.74 -5.25
N ARG A 175 9.26 -12.76 -5.04
CA ARG A 175 10.24 -12.28 -6.03
C ARG A 175 11.56 -13.04 -6.00
N TYR A 176 11.81 -13.85 -4.97
CA TYR A 176 13.07 -14.57 -4.82
C TYR A 176 12.94 -15.95 -4.17
N TYR A 177 11.74 -16.35 -3.72
CA TYR A 177 11.53 -17.57 -2.97
C TYR A 177 10.28 -18.33 -3.40
N LEU A 178 10.45 -19.64 -3.63
CA LEU A 178 9.39 -20.59 -3.90
C LEU A 178 9.12 -21.39 -2.63
N LYS A 179 7.95 -21.23 -2.05
CA LYS A 179 7.55 -21.92 -0.83
C LYS A 179 7.57 -23.42 -0.96
N TYR A 180 7.29 -23.91 -2.14
CA TYR A 180 7.40 -25.33 -2.52
C TYR A 180 8.22 -25.39 -3.81
N PRO A 181 9.36 -26.08 -3.83
CA PRO A 181 9.96 -27.00 -2.82
C PRO A 181 10.93 -26.35 -1.82
N ASN A 182 10.75 -25.13 -1.35
CA ASN A 182 11.64 -24.35 -0.48
C ASN A 182 12.97 -23.98 -1.17
N TRP A 183 12.84 -23.44 -2.36
CA TRP A 183 13.97 -22.98 -3.16
C TRP A 183 13.95 -21.45 -3.26
N ALA A 184 15.12 -20.84 -3.08
CA ALA A 184 15.30 -19.48 -3.51
C ALA A 184 15.58 -19.45 -5.02
N TYR A 185 15.30 -18.31 -5.65
CA TYR A 185 15.66 -18.11 -7.05
C TYR A 185 16.12 -16.69 -7.29
N LYS A 186 16.94 -16.51 -8.33
CA LYS A 186 17.33 -15.19 -8.83
C LYS A 186 17.35 -15.15 -10.34
N ILE A 187 17.01 -13.98 -10.89
CA ILE A 187 17.05 -13.71 -12.33
C ILE A 187 18.35 -12.97 -12.64
N GLY A 188 19.17 -13.52 -13.53
CA GLY A 188 20.47 -12.94 -13.88
C GLY A 188 21.40 -12.78 -12.67
N SER A 189 21.94 -11.59 -12.45
CA SER A 189 22.79 -11.27 -11.30
C SER A 189 22.04 -11.09 -9.98
N GLY A 190 20.73 -11.05 -10.01
CA GLY A 190 19.85 -10.66 -8.91
C GLY A 190 19.38 -9.22 -9.07
N GLU A 191 18.08 -9.01 -8.90
CA GLU A 191 17.48 -7.69 -9.04
C GLU A 191 17.46 -6.96 -7.69
N LYS A 192 17.45 -5.63 -7.75
CA LYS A 192 17.23 -4.77 -6.60
C LYS A 192 15.86 -4.11 -6.74
N PHE A 193 15.10 -4.01 -5.65
CA PHE A 193 13.76 -3.47 -5.64
C PHE A 193 13.63 -2.28 -4.71
N GLU A 194 12.82 -1.31 -5.11
CA GLU A 194 12.32 -0.30 -4.18
C GLU A 194 11.23 -0.93 -3.31
N VAL A 195 11.34 -0.69 -2.03
CA VAL A 195 10.45 -1.20 -0.97
C VAL A 195 10.26 -0.12 0.07
N LEU A 196 9.40 -0.38 1.04
CA LEU A 196 9.17 0.51 2.18
C LEU A 196 9.05 -0.34 3.45
N GLU A 197 9.98 -0.19 4.37
CA GLU A 197 9.88 -0.82 5.67
C GLU A 197 8.76 -0.17 6.48
N ILE A 198 8.08 -0.94 7.31
CA ILE A 198 6.93 -0.47 8.10
C ILE A 198 7.27 0.79 8.92
N GLY A 199 8.48 0.88 9.48
CA GLY A 199 8.93 2.08 10.21
C GLY A 199 8.97 3.33 9.35
N GLY A 200 9.45 3.23 8.11
CA GLY A 200 9.45 4.32 7.12
C GLY A 200 8.03 4.74 6.72
N ALA A 201 7.14 3.75 6.52
CA ALA A 201 5.73 4.02 6.23
C ALA A 201 5.05 4.77 7.39
N VAL A 202 5.22 4.30 8.61
CA VAL A 202 4.67 4.96 9.82
C VAL A 202 5.23 6.36 9.97
N LYS A 203 6.55 6.52 9.86
CA LYS A 203 7.21 7.83 9.97
C LYS A 203 6.64 8.82 8.96
N SER A 204 6.47 8.44 7.70
CA SER A 204 5.95 9.34 6.66
C SER A 204 4.55 9.88 6.99
N MET A 205 3.67 9.04 7.54
CA MET A 205 2.32 9.44 7.93
C MET A 205 2.31 10.30 9.20
N VAL A 206 3.16 9.96 10.15
CA VAL A 206 3.31 10.75 11.39
C VAL A 206 3.86 12.13 11.08
N ASP A 207 4.88 12.22 10.22
CA ASP A 207 5.45 13.51 9.80
C ASP A 207 4.44 14.36 9.00
N TRP A 208 3.49 13.76 8.30
CA TRP A 208 2.43 14.48 7.57
C TRP A 208 1.48 15.24 8.49
N VAL A 209 1.27 14.75 9.71
CA VAL A 209 0.32 15.37 10.65
C VAL A 209 0.68 16.81 10.96
N ASP A 210 1.96 17.16 10.98
CA ASP A 210 2.44 18.51 11.29
C ASP A 210 2.76 19.35 10.03
N LYS A 211 2.62 18.78 8.82
CA LYS A 211 2.90 19.48 7.57
C LYS A 211 1.70 20.26 7.05
N GLU A 212 1.96 21.29 6.25
CA GLU A 212 0.95 21.93 5.42
C GLU A 212 0.44 20.95 4.36
N VAL A 213 -0.86 20.97 4.10
CA VAL A 213 -1.51 20.14 3.08
C VAL A 213 -1.59 20.95 1.79
N ASP A 214 -0.84 20.51 0.78
CA ASP A 214 -0.54 21.25 -0.45
C ASP A 214 -1.12 20.61 -1.73
N ASN A 215 -1.99 19.60 -1.57
CA ASN A 215 -2.62 18.88 -2.67
C ASN A 215 -1.59 18.18 -3.59
N SER A 216 -0.53 17.63 -3.00
CA SER A 216 0.56 16.97 -3.73
C SER A 216 0.50 15.44 -3.64
N ILE A 217 1.22 14.79 -4.55
CA ILE A 217 1.41 13.35 -4.58
C ILE A 217 2.87 13.06 -4.28
N HIS A 218 3.12 12.11 -3.39
CA HIS A 218 4.47 11.65 -3.06
C HIS A 218 4.59 10.14 -3.26
N ILE A 219 5.77 9.70 -3.70
CA ILE A 219 6.12 8.28 -3.72
C ILE A 219 7.01 8.00 -2.51
N ILE A 220 6.51 7.17 -1.60
CA ILE A 220 7.20 6.87 -0.35
C ILE A 220 7.89 5.51 -0.46
N LYS A 221 9.18 5.50 -0.20
CA LYS A 221 10.08 4.34 -0.28
C LYS A 221 11.24 4.47 0.69
N ASP A 222 11.94 3.36 0.92
CA ASP A 222 13.22 3.39 1.61
C ASP A 222 14.31 4.05 0.72
N ALA A 223 15.30 4.67 1.36
CA ALA A 223 16.45 5.23 0.65
C ALA A 223 17.29 4.12 -0.03
N GLU A 224 17.36 2.95 0.61
CA GLU A 224 18.12 1.82 0.11
C GLU A 224 17.25 0.84 -0.69
N LEU A 225 17.85 0.29 -1.75
CA LEU A 225 17.22 -0.76 -2.52
C LEU A 225 17.38 -2.11 -1.83
N LEU A 226 16.31 -2.88 -1.76
CA LEU A 226 16.35 -4.25 -1.28
C LEU A 226 16.99 -5.17 -2.32
N ASP A 227 18.14 -5.77 -1.99
CA ASP A 227 18.89 -6.66 -2.88
C ASP A 227 18.45 -8.12 -2.70
N VAL A 228 18.05 -8.76 -3.80
CA VAL A 228 17.63 -10.17 -3.81
C VAL A 228 18.75 -11.11 -3.32
N ASN A 229 20.01 -10.81 -3.63
CA ASN A 229 21.12 -11.64 -3.18
C ASN A 229 21.24 -11.64 -1.65
N THR A 230 21.08 -10.49 -1.01
CA THR A 230 21.07 -10.36 0.46
C THR A 230 19.91 -11.17 1.07
N LEU A 231 18.71 -11.10 0.47
CA LEU A 231 17.57 -11.87 0.92
C LEU A 231 17.81 -13.37 0.80
N ILE A 232 18.37 -13.84 -0.31
CA ILE A 232 18.70 -15.27 -0.53
C ILE A 232 19.73 -15.75 0.47
N GLN A 233 20.76 -14.95 0.78
CA GLN A 233 21.76 -15.28 1.80
C GLN A 233 21.12 -15.46 3.18
N ARG A 234 20.18 -14.58 3.53
CA ARG A 234 19.42 -14.70 4.80
C ARG A 234 18.56 -15.96 4.83
N GLU A 235 17.81 -16.27 3.75
CA GLU A 235 17.02 -17.50 3.66
C GLU A 235 17.86 -18.78 3.82
N LYS A 236 19.08 -18.75 3.28
CA LYS A 236 20.05 -19.84 3.45
C LYS A 236 20.55 -19.95 4.90
N ALA A 237 20.92 -18.84 5.51
CA ALA A 237 21.41 -18.79 6.89
C ALA A 237 20.33 -19.27 7.88
N GLU A 238 19.06 -18.95 7.61
CA GLU A 238 17.91 -19.40 8.39
C GLU A 238 17.49 -20.86 8.07
N GLY A 239 18.17 -21.54 7.13
CA GLY A 239 17.88 -22.93 6.74
C GLY A 239 16.58 -23.10 5.93
N ARG A 240 15.94 -22.00 5.50
CA ARG A 240 14.68 -22.04 4.75
C ARG A 240 14.90 -22.35 3.28
N ALA A 241 15.94 -21.82 2.65
CA ALA A 241 16.27 -22.10 1.26
C ALA A 241 17.27 -23.26 1.13
N LYS A 242 16.79 -24.43 0.70
CA LYS A 242 17.63 -25.62 0.46
C LYS A 242 18.52 -25.45 -0.77
N HIS A 243 17.98 -24.85 -1.83
CA HIS A 243 18.67 -24.65 -3.11
C HIS A 243 18.42 -23.23 -3.63
N VAL A 244 19.31 -22.77 -4.50
CA VAL A 244 19.16 -21.51 -5.24
C VAL A 244 19.13 -21.80 -6.71
N LEU A 245 17.98 -21.53 -7.34
CA LEU A 245 17.83 -21.63 -8.79
C LEU A 245 18.29 -20.34 -9.44
N TRP A 246 19.24 -20.45 -10.37
CA TRP A 246 19.63 -19.35 -11.21
C TRP A 246 18.85 -19.41 -12.53
N LEU A 247 18.13 -18.33 -12.84
CA LEU A 247 17.37 -18.18 -14.07
C LEU A 247 18.09 -17.17 -15.00
N PRO A 248 18.60 -17.60 -16.15
CA PRO A 248 19.16 -16.68 -17.12
C PRO A 248 18.14 -15.61 -17.51
N ARG A 249 18.52 -14.33 -17.45
CA ARG A 249 17.59 -13.22 -17.72
C ARG A 249 16.90 -13.35 -19.09
N TRP A 250 17.62 -13.77 -20.12
CA TRP A 250 17.09 -13.94 -21.47
C TRP A 250 15.94 -14.96 -21.52
N MET A 251 16.06 -16.08 -20.78
CA MET A 251 14.99 -17.09 -20.70
C MET A 251 13.71 -16.52 -20.09
N VAL A 252 13.85 -15.75 -19.01
CA VAL A 252 12.69 -15.14 -18.34
C VAL A 252 12.05 -14.07 -19.22
N VAL A 253 12.88 -13.32 -19.98
CA VAL A 253 12.39 -12.34 -20.98
C VAL A 253 11.62 -13.05 -22.11
N CYS A 254 12.15 -14.14 -22.67
CA CYS A 254 11.43 -14.93 -23.67
C CYS A 254 10.10 -15.46 -23.10
N GLY A 255 10.14 -16.05 -21.90
CA GLY A 255 8.94 -16.53 -21.21
C GLY A 255 7.92 -15.42 -20.99
N TYR A 256 8.35 -14.20 -20.61
CA TYR A 256 7.47 -13.05 -20.50
C TYR A 256 6.72 -12.74 -21.80
N TYR A 257 7.42 -12.68 -22.92
CA TYR A 257 6.79 -12.41 -24.22
C TYR A 257 5.84 -13.52 -24.65
N CYS A 258 6.17 -14.79 -24.39
CA CYS A 258 5.25 -15.90 -24.62
C CYS A 258 3.97 -15.79 -23.77
N ILE A 259 4.12 -15.56 -22.47
CA ILE A 259 2.98 -15.37 -21.56
C ILE A 259 2.15 -14.15 -21.98
N ARG A 260 2.79 -13.06 -22.39
CA ARG A 260 2.11 -11.86 -22.83
C ARG A 260 1.36 -12.05 -24.15
N ALA A 261 1.87 -12.86 -25.07
CA ALA A 261 1.20 -13.21 -26.33
C ALA A 261 -0.10 -13.99 -26.09
N VAL A 262 -0.11 -14.88 -25.06
CA VAL A 262 -1.28 -15.72 -24.71
C VAL A 262 -2.27 -14.98 -23.81
N PHE A 263 -1.79 -14.27 -22.77
CA PHE A 263 -2.62 -13.70 -21.71
C PHE A 263 -2.75 -12.17 -21.76
N GLY A 264 -2.13 -11.51 -22.74
CA GLY A 264 -2.15 -10.05 -22.87
C GLY A 264 -1.56 -9.34 -21.63
N LYS A 265 -2.13 -8.17 -21.30
CA LYS A 265 -1.83 -7.42 -20.06
C LYS A 265 -2.68 -7.99 -18.92
N SER A 266 -2.18 -8.98 -18.21
CA SER A 266 -2.84 -9.67 -17.10
C SER A 266 -2.01 -9.59 -15.82
N ASN A 267 -2.60 -9.97 -14.68
CA ASN A 267 -1.86 -10.08 -13.41
C ASN A 267 -0.64 -10.99 -13.52
N LYS A 268 -0.72 -12.09 -14.30
CA LYS A 268 0.42 -13.01 -14.51
C LYS A 268 1.57 -12.32 -15.24
N THR A 269 1.26 -11.62 -16.35
CA THR A 269 2.27 -10.86 -17.11
C THR A 269 2.85 -9.71 -16.30
N TYR A 270 2.04 -9.08 -15.46
CA TYR A 270 2.47 -7.98 -14.60
C TYR A 270 3.44 -8.44 -13.51
N LEU A 271 3.22 -9.61 -12.89
CA LEU A 271 4.16 -10.17 -11.91
C LEU A 271 5.54 -10.44 -12.51
N VAL A 272 5.59 -11.07 -13.69
CA VAL A 272 6.86 -11.33 -14.40
C VAL A 272 7.50 -10.01 -14.83
N PHE A 273 6.71 -9.04 -15.28
CA PHE A 273 7.21 -7.71 -15.65
C PHE A 273 7.91 -7.03 -14.48
N LYS A 274 7.28 -6.98 -13.29
CA LYS A 274 7.87 -6.38 -12.09
C LYS A 274 9.18 -7.05 -11.66
N ALA A 275 9.31 -8.35 -11.90
CA ALA A 275 10.54 -9.08 -11.60
C ALA A 275 11.67 -8.78 -12.60
N LEU A 276 11.35 -8.54 -13.88
CA LEU A 276 12.33 -8.27 -14.94
C LEU A 276 12.75 -6.80 -15.02
N TRP A 277 11.82 -5.90 -14.78
CA TRP A 277 12.00 -4.45 -14.93
C TRP A 277 11.49 -3.72 -13.69
N PRO A 278 12.20 -3.84 -12.56
CA PRO A 278 11.86 -3.03 -11.41
C PRO A 278 12.02 -1.55 -11.77
N PHE A 279 10.99 -0.77 -11.49
CA PHE A 279 11.04 0.67 -11.69
C PHE A 279 11.96 1.35 -10.67
N ARG A 280 12.34 2.59 -10.94
CA ARG A 280 13.00 3.50 -10.03
C ARG A 280 12.17 4.76 -9.90
N THR A 281 12.14 5.32 -8.72
CA THR A 281 11.43 6.56 -8.46
C THR A 281 12.41 7.71 -8.32
N ILE A 282 12.06 8.84 -8.93
CA ILE A 282 12.69 10.12 -8.65
C ILE A 282 11.62 10.94 -7.93
N GLU A 283 11.99 11.53 -6.79
CA GLU A 283 11.20 12.56 -6.14
C GLU A 283 11.24 13.80 -7.04
N GLY A 284 10.07 14.35 -7.35
CA GLY A 284 9.93 15.59 -8.07
C GLY A 284 10.40 16.79 -7.25
#